data_6b374ee0db33f15b4deda198d3623b72
#
_entry.id   6b374ee0db33f15b4deda198d3623b72
#
_cell.length_a   1.000
_cell.length_b   1.000
_cell.length_c   1.000
_cell.angle_alpha   90.00
_cell.angle_beta   90.00
_cell.angle_gamma   90.00
#
_symmetry.space_group_name_H-M   'P 1'
#
loop_
_entity.id
_entity.type
_entity.pdbx_description
1 polymer ?
#
loop_
_entity_poly.entity_id
_entity_poly.type
_entity_poly.pdbx_seq_one_letter_code
_entity_poly.pdbx_strand_id
1 'polypeptide(L)' 'MSYRRVRGNLKPEYLRLKEAMTVFSMGPEKIEALVRECGAYYKIDKVVLLNYEALRDYIETFREN' A
#
# COMPACT_ATOMS: atom_id res chain seq x y z
N MET A 1 -20.63 2.28 0.71
CA MET A 1 -20.12 2.11 1.23
C MET A 1 -19.88 1.63 1.76
N SER A 2 -19.88 1.44 1.64
CA SER A 2 -19.47 1.07 2.29
C SER A 2 -18.89 0.90 2.73
N TYR A 3 -18.77 0.96 2.71
CA TYR A 3 -17.99 0.88 3.28
C TYR A 3 -17.95 1.13 4.14
N ARG A 4 -17.98 1.12 4.38
CA ARG A 4 -17.78 1.32 5.25
C ARG A 4 -17.41 1.70 6.03
N ARG A 5 -17.49 1.90 6.44
CA ARG A 5 -17.06 2.22 7.17
C ARG A 5 -16.60 2.47 7.96
N VAL A 6 -16.80 2.82 8.21
CA VAL A 6 -16.12 3.07 8.95
C VAL A 6 -15.63 3.20 10.20
N ARG A 7 -15.26 3.33 10.77
CA ARG A 7 -14.84 3.17 12.03
C ARG A 7 -13.48 3.68 12.16
N GLY A 8 -13.02 4.29 13.23
CA GLY A 8 -11.80 5.02 13.29
C GLY A 8 -10.56 4.17 13.20
N ASN A 9 -10.66 2.94 13.59
CA ASN A 9 -9.48 2.08 13.59
C ASN A 9 -9.38 1.18 12.38
N LEU A 10 -10.16 1.46 11.37
CA LEU A 10 -10.06 0.70 10.14
C LEU A 10 -8.78 1.02 9.41
N LYS A 11 -8.15 -0.01 8.89
CA LYS A 11 -6.96 0.19 8.08
C LYS A 11 -7.37 0.64 6.69
N PRO A 12 -6.59 1.52 6.08
CA PRO A 12 -6.84 1.86 4.68
C PRO A 12 -6.56 0.66 3.80
N GLU A 13 -7.43 0.42 2.83
CA GLU A 13 -7.21 -0.67 1.90
C GLU A 13 -6.29 -0.26 0.77
N TYR A 14 -6.41 1.00 0.36
CA TYR A 14 -5.61 1.51 -0.75
C TYR A 14 -4.96 2.80 -0.35
N LEU A 15 -3.71 2.97 -0.77
CA LEU A 15 -2.95 4.16 -0.45
C LEU A 15 -2.46 4.80 -1.74
N ARG A 16 -2.31 6.13 -1.69
CA ARG A 16 -1.57 6.82 -2.71
C ARG A 16 -0.09 6.68 -2.40
N LEU A 17 0.75 6.94 -3.39
CA LEU A 17 2.19 6.78 -3.21
C LEU A 17 2.72 7.57 -2.01
N LYS A 18 2.29 8.82 -1.88
CA LYS A 18 2.77 9.64 -0.77
C LYS A 18 2.38 9.05 0.57
N GLU A 19 1.18 8.52 0.65
CA GLU A 19 0.72 7.90 1.89
C GLU A 19 1.54 6.66 2.22
N ALA A 20 1.82 5.86 1.20
CA ALA A 20 2.60 4.65 1.41
C ALA A 20 4.00 4.98 1.87
N MET A 21 4.59 6.04 1.32
CA MET A 21 5.91 6.46 1.75
C MET A 21 5.93 6.77 3.24
N THR A 22 4.88 7.40 3.72
CA THR A 22 4.80 7.75 5.14
C THR A 22 4.53 6.50 5.99
N VAL A 23 3.57 5.70 5.56
CA VAL A 23 3.17 4.52 6.35
C VAL A 23 4.33 3.54 6.49
N PHE A 24 5.06 3.31 5.40
CA PHE A 24 6.12 2.33 5.41
C PHE A 24 7.51 2.93 5.59
N SER A 25 7.59 4.25 5.70
CA SER A 25 8.86 4.95 5.93
C SER A 25 9.88 4.62 4.85
N MET A 26 9.47 4.67 3.61
CA MET A 26 10.33 4.38 2.47
C MET A 26 10.20 5.45 1.42
N GLY A 27 11.25 5.59 0.60
CA GLY A 27 11.19 6.52 -0.50
C GLY A 27 10.33 5.99 -1.65
N PRO A 28 10.03 6.86 -2.62
CA PRO A 28 9.13 6.48 -3.70
C PRO A 28 9.67 5.35 -4.57
N GLU A 29 10.96 5.32 -4.81
CA GLU A 29 11.53 4.30 -5.68
C GLU A 29 11.41 2.92 -5.06
N LYS A 30 11.65 2.83 -3.75
CA LYS A 30 11.55 1.56 -3.07
C LYS A 30 10.10 1.08 -3.04
N ILE A 31 9.17 1.99 -2.75
CA ILE A 31 7.76 1.64 -2.73
C ILE A 31 7.31 1.15 -4.10
N GLU A 32 7.69 1.86 -5.15
CA GLU A 32 7.28 1.47 -6.49
C GLU A 32 7.80 0.09 -6.85
N ALA A 33 9.06 -0.17 -6.53
CA ALA A 33 9.63 -1.48 -6.83
C ALA A 33 8.87 -2.59 -6.12
N LEU A 34 8.58 -2.38 -4.84
CA LEU A 34 7.92 -3.41 -4.05
C LEU A 34 6.49 -3.67 -4.53
N VAL A 35 5.73 -2.61 -4.83
CA VAL A 35 4.34 -2.82 -5.24
C VAL A 35 4.25 -3.49 -6.59
N ARG A 36 5.21 -3.26 -7.47
CA ARG A 36 5.21 -3.93 -8.76
C ARG A 36 5.57 -5.41 -8.60
N GLU A 37 6.48 -5.69 -7.69
CA GLU A 37 6.90 -7.07 -7.45
C GLU A 37 5.76 -7.90 -6.86
N CYS A 38 4.98 -7.35 -5.97
CA CYS A 38 3.94 -8.12 -5.29
C CYS A 38 2.56 -7.93 -5.91
N GLY A 39 2.47 -7.14 -6.98
CA GLY A 39 1.19 -6.96 -7.65
C GLY A 39 0.24 -6.03 -6.93
N ALA A 40 0.75 -5.17 -6.07
CA ALA A 40 -0.07 -4.24 -5.30
C ALA A 40 -0.25 -2.90 -6.00
N TYR A 41 0.04 -2.83 -7.27
CA TYR A 41 0.04 -1.58 -8.02
C TYR A 41 -1.18 -1.55 -8.93
N TYR A 42 -2.02 -0.55 -8.76
CA TYR A 42 -3.20 -0.36 -9.60
C TYR A 42 -3.18 1.04 -10.19
N LYS A 43 -3.43 1.12 -11.47
CA LYS A 43 -3.53 2.41 -12.12
C LYS A 43 -4.88 2.53 -12.78
N ILE A 44 -5.63 3.54 -12.39
CA ILE A 44 -6.96 3.81 -12.93
C ILE A 44 -6.92 5.22 -13.48
N ASP A 45 -6.94 5.33 -14.82
CA ASP A 45 -6.78 6.61 -15.48
C ASP A 45 -5.48 7.24 -15.02
N LYS A 46 -5.56 8.36 -14.32
CA LYS A 46 -4.37 9.05 -13.83
C LYS A 46 -4.11 8.80 -12.35
N VAL A 47 -4.92 7.95 -11.75
CA VAL A 47 -4.81 7.69 -10.32
C VAL A 47 -4.08 6.38 -10.10
N VAL A 48 -3.06 6.42 -9.25
CA VAL A 48 -2.33 5.21 -8.87
C VAL A 48 -2.69 4.88 -7.44
N LEU A 49 -3.12 3.65 -7.24
CA LEU A 49 -3.48 3.15 -5.91
C LEU A 49 -2.60 1.96 -5.59
N LEU A 50 -2.25 1.85 -4.33
CA LEU A 50 -1.43 0.74 -3.85
C LEU A 50 -2.24 -0.04 -2.83
N ASN A 51 -2.25 -1.36 -2.97
CA ASN A 51 -2.96 -2.23 -2.05
C ASN A 51 -2.16 -2.34 -0.76
N TYR A 52 -2.69 -1.75 0.30
CA TYR A 52 -1.98 -1.70 1.58
C TYR A 52 -1.68 -3.09 2.11
N GLU A 53 -2.70 -3.94 2.13
CA GLU A 53 -2.56 -5.25 2.73
C GLU A 53 -1.57 -6.13 1.95
N ALA A 54 -1.67 -6.09 0.64
CA ALA A 54 -0.75 -6.87 -0.19
C ALA A 54 0.69 -6.41 0.00
N LEU A 55 0.89 -5.10 0.06
CA LEU A 55 2.23 -4.56 0.24
C LEU A 55 2.76 -4.91 1.63
N ARG A 56 1.92 -4.77 2.64
CA ARG A 56 2.33 -5.10 4.00
C ARG A 56 2.71 -6.57 4.12
N ASP A 57 1.90 -7.44 3.54
CA ASP A 57 2.19 -8.87 3.60
C ASP A 57 3.47 -9.21 2.88
N TYR A 58 3.70 -8.55 1.75
CA TYR A 58 4.94 -8.78 1.00
C TYR A 58 6.16 -8.34 1.80
N ILE A 59 6.05 -7.19 2.45
CA ILE A 59 7.16 -6.68 3.26
C ILE A 59 7.46 -7.64 4.41
N GLU A 60 6.43 -8.27 4.96
CA GLU A 60 6.65 -9.22 6.04
C GLU A 60 7.46 -10.42 5.60
N THR A 61 7.48 -10.73 4.32
CA THR A 61 8.30 -11.85 3.85
C THR A 61 9.79 -11.56 3.95
N PHE A 62 10.18 -10.30 4.13
CA PHE A 62 11.58 -9.94 4.30
C PHE A 62 11.99 -9.88 5.76
N ARG A 63 11.11 -10.29 6.64
CA ARG A 63 11.37 -10.20 8.06
C ARG A 63 12.54 -11.10 8.46
N GLU A 64 13.41 -10.54 9.27
CA GLU A 64 14.55 -11.28 9.78
C GLU A 64 14.39 -11.51 11.27
N ASN A 65 14.79 -12.68 11.70
CA ASN A 65 14.70 -13.01 13.13
C ASN A 65 16.07 -13.19 13.72
#